data_92329d1b2cf82456f06bd28040971e73
#
_entry.id   92329d1b2cf82456f06bd28040971e73
#
_cell.length_a   1.000
_cell.length_b   1.000
_cell.length_c   1.000
_cell.angle_alpha   90.00
_cell.angle_beta   90.00
_cell.angle_gamma   90.00
#
_symmetry.space_group_name_H-M   'P 1'
#
loop_
_entity.id
_entity.type
_entity.pdbx_description
1 polymer ?
#
loop_
_entity_poly.entity_id
_entity_poly.type
_entity_poly.pdbx_seq_one_letter_code
_entity_poly.pdbx_strand_id
1 'polypeptide(L)'
;RVAAAPVTIALFTDTDLAKRARKIARVGGAKNFSEEQLQYFMKNLPAEFARYNEQQISDYLALNAGLVAMNLVLALTDQGIGSNIILGFDKSKANEVLEIEERFRPELLITVGYTDEKLEPSYRLPVDEIIEKR
;
A
#
# COMPACT_ATOMS: atom_id res chain seq x y z
N ARG A 1 19.97 -8.65 0.16
CA ARG A 1 18.73 -9.26 -0.40
C ARG A 1 18.22 -8.47 -1.60
N VAL A 2 18.12 -7.13 -1.52
CA VAL A 2 17.67 -6.31 -2.67
C VAL A 2 18.54 -6.53 -3.91
N ALA A 3 19.87 -6.52 -3.76
CA ALA A 3 20.79 -6.71 -4.88
C ALA A 3 20.79 -8.12 -5.48
N ALA A 4 20.26 -9.12 -4.78
CA ALA A 4 20.20 -10.49 -5.25
C ALA A 4 18.87 -10.87 -5.90
N ALA A 5 17.84 -10.04 -5.72
CA ALA A 5 16.52 -10.30 -6.30
C ALA A 5 16.46 -9.82 -7.77
N PRO A 6 15.85 -10.59 -8.67
CA PRO A 6 15.70 -10.18 -10.06
C PRO A 6 14.79 -8.97 -10.24
N VAL A 7 13.82 -8.80 -9.33
CA VAL A 7 12.89 -7.66 -9.32
C VAL A 7 12.73 -7.11 -7.90
N THR A 8 12.69 -5.80 -7.78
CA THR A 8 12.31 -5.11 -6.54
C THR A 8 11.19 -4.11 -6.86
N ILE A 9 10.07 -4.28 -6.19
CA ILE A 9 8.91 -3.38 -6.29
C ILE A 9 9.02 -2.36 -5.16
N ALA A 10 9.02 -1.07 -5.48
CA ALA A 10 8.95 0.00 -4.51
C ALA A 10 7.49 0.50 -4.42
N LEU A 11 6.91 0.42 -3.24
CA LEU A 11 5.55 0.88 -2.98
C LEU A 11 5.57 2.30 -2.43
N PHE A 12 4.88 3.18 -3.13
CA PHE A 12 4.69 4.57 -2.74
C PHE A 12 3.21 4.88 -2.55
N THR A 13 2.90 5.80 -1.65
CA THR A 13 1.55 6.35 -1.45
C THR A 13 1.50 7.81 -1.90
N ASP A 14 0.38 8.20 -2.51
CA ASP A 14 0.14 9.58 -2.95
C ASP A 14 -0.40 10.41 -1.77
N THR A 15 0.34 11.40 -1.32
CA THR A 15 -0.06 12.25 -0.18
C THR A 15 -1.17 13.23 -0.51
N ASP A 16 -1.44 13.49 -1.80
CA ASP A 16 -2.56 14.34 -2.23
C ASP A 16 -3.87 13.54 -2.29
N LEU A 17 -4.38 13.18 -1.11
CA LEU A 17 -5.60 12.38 -0.95
C LEU A 17 -6.82 13.05 -1.57
N ALA A 18 -6.95 14.37 -1.46
CA ALA A 18 -8.09 15.10 -1.99
C ALA A 18 -8.17 15.05 -3.52
N LYS A 19 -7.03 15.17 -4.20
CA LYS A 19 -6.94 15.02 -5.66
C LYS A 19 -7.22 13.58 -6.07
N ARG A 20 -6.66 12.64 -5.34
CA ARG A 20 -6.83 11.21 -5.61
C ARG A 20 -8.28 10.77 -5.41
N ALA A 21 -8.93 11.23 -4.33
CA ALA A 21 -10.34 10.97 -4.06
C ALA A 21 -11.25 11.43 -5.20
N ARG A 22 -11.03 12.64 -5.75
CA ARG A 22 -11.79 13.12 -6.92
C ARG A 22 -11.60 12.23 -8.15
N LYS A 23 -10.36 11.80 -8.41
CA LYS A 23 -10.07 10.90 -9.54
C LYS A 23 -10.74 9.54 -9.37
N ILE A 24 -10.66 8.95 -8.19
CA ILE A 24 -11.27 7.65 -7.89
C ILE A 24 -12.79 7.75 -7.98
N ALA A 25 -13.42 8.76 -7.39
CA ALA A 25 -14.85 8.99 -7.47
C ALA A 25 -15.32 9.12 -8.94
N ARG A 26 -14.59 9.89 -9.75
CA ARG A 26 -14.92 10.06 -11.16
C ARG A 26 -14.80 8.76 -11.98
N VAL A 27 -13.70 8.03 -11.81
CA VAL A 27 -13.41 6.84 -12.63
C VAL A 27 -14.13 5.60 -12.13
N GLY A 28 -14.13 5.37 -10.82
CA GLY A 28 -14.76 4.21 -10.19
C GLY A 28 -16.29 4.34 -10.10
N GLY A 29 -16.76 5.54 -9.78
CA GLY A 29 -18.18 5.84 -9.63
C GLY A 29 -18.96 5.81 -10.94
N ALA A 30 -18.33 6.19 -12.06
CA ALA A 30 -18.98 6.21 -13.37
C ALA A 30 -19.54 4.86 -13.82
N LYS A 31 -19.06 3.75 -13.26
CA LYS A 31 -19.53 2.40 -13.60
C LYS A 31 -20.57 1.84 -12.64
N ASN A 32 -20.57 2.28 -11.37
CA ASN A 32 -21.29 1.62 -10.29
C ASN A 32 -22.21 2.53 -9.48
N PHE A 33 -22.13 3.86 -9.66
CA PHE A 33 -22.92 4.82 -8.90
C PHE A 33 -23.95 5.51 -9.80
N SER A 34 -25.11 5.85 -9.20
CA SER A 34 -26.00 6.84 -9.83
C SER A 34 -25.29 8.21 -9.93
N GLU A 35 -25.78 9.09 -10.78
CA GLU A 35 -25.21 10.42 -10.92
C GLU A 35 -25.24 11.22 -9.61
N GLU A 36 -26.31 11.08 -8.83
CA GLU A 36 -26.47 11.69 -7.52
C GLU A 36 -25.42 11.18 -6.53
N GLN A 37 -25.20 9.85 -6.48
CA GLN A 37 -24.15 9.25 -5.65
C GLN A 37 -22.76 9.71 -6.06
N LEU A 38 -22.49 9.78 -7.37
CA LEU A 38 -21.21 10.26 -7.89
C LEU A 38 -20.94 11.70 -7.47
N GLN A 39 -21.93 12.59 -7.60
CA GLN A 39 -21.83 13.99 -7.20
C GLN A 39 -21.61 14.11 -5.68
N TYR A 40 -22.32 13.31 -4.89
CA TYR A 40 -22.11 13.25 -3.44
C TYR A 40 -20.67 12.87 -3.08
N PHE A 41 -20.13 11.80 -3.66
CA PHE A 41 -18.75 11.36 -3.39
C PHE A 41 -17.72 12.35 -3.89
N MET A 42 -17.91 12.93 -5.06
CA MET A 42 -16.99 13.94 -5.61
C MET A 42 -16.90 15.20 -4.75
N LYS A 43 -17.96 15.54 -4.05
CA LYS A 43 -18.02 16.70 -3.15
C LYS A 43 -17.47 16.36 -1.76
N ASN A 44 -17.95 15.26 -1.17
CA ASN A 44 -17.75 14.99 0.25
C ASN A 44 -16.42 14.27 0.54
N LEU A 45 -15.99 13.35 -0.30
CA LEU A 45 -14.76 12.60 -0.06
C LEU A 45 -13.49 13.47 -0.03
N PRO A 46 -13.30 14.42 -0.97
CA PRO A 46 -12.18 15.36 -0.87
C PRO A 46 -12.28 16.29 0.35
N ALA A 47 -13.49 16.69 0.73
CA ALA A 47 -13.72 17.53 1.90
C ALA A 47 -13.43 16.79 3.22
N GLU A 48 -13.67 15.48 3.26
CA GLU A 48 -13.31 14.64 4.38
C GLU A 48 -11.79 14.57 4.55
N PHE A 49 -11.06 14.24 3.48
CA PHE A 49 -9.60 14.21 3.53
C PHE A 49 -8.95 15.57 3.82
N ALA A 50 -9.59 16.66 3.44
CA ALA A 50 -9.10 18.00 3.75
C ALA A 50 -9.14 18.34 5.25
N ARG A 51 -9.86 17.56 6.06
CA ARG A 51 -9.93 17.71 7.53
C ARG A 51 -8.86 16.92 8.25
N TYR A 52 -8.19 16.00 7.58
CA TYR A 52 -7.15 15.18 8.19
C TYR A 52 -5.91 16.02 8.47
N ASN A 53 -5.36 15.87 9.67
CA ASN A 53 -4.04 16.38 9.98
C ASN A 53 -2.95 15.45 9.39
N GLU A 54 -1.70 15.88 9.46
CA GLU A 54 -0.57 15.13 8.88
C GLU A 54 -0.45 13.71 9.45
N GLN A 55 -0.70 13.52 10.74
CA GLN A 55 -0.65 12.21 11.37
C GLN A 55 -1.77 11.29 10.85
N GLN A 56 -2.99 11.80 10.73
CA GLN A 56 -4.12 11.06 10.20
C GLN A 56 -3.89 10.65 8.73
N ILE A 57 -3.32 11.55 7.93
CA ILE A 57 -2.92 11.23 6.55
C ILE A 57 -1.86 10.12 6.56
N SER A 58 -0.84 10.26 7.40
CA SER A 58 0.24 9.29 7.53
C SER A 58 -0.30 7.90 7.89
N ASP A 59 -1.16 7.81 8.90
CA ASP A 59 -1.74 6.55 9.38
C ASP A 59 -2.64 5.91 8.31
N TYR A 60 -3.48 6.72 7.66
CA TYR A 60 -4.33 6.26 6.57
C TYR A 60 -3.52 5.68 5.40
N LEU A 61 -2.46 6.37 4.99
CA LEU A 61 -1.60 5.93 3.90
C LEU A 61 -0.82 4.66 4.26
N ALA A 62 -0.28 4.58 5.48
CA ALA A 62 0.45 3.41 5.95
C ALA A 62 -0.45 2.16 6.02
N LEU A 63 -1.69 2.32 6.52
CA LEU A 63 -2.67 1.24 6.54
C LEU A 63 -2.99 0.73 5.13
N ASN A 64 -3.26 1.64 4.19
CA ASN A 64 -3.55 1.28 2.79
C ASN A 64 -2.35 0.60 2.12
N ALA A 65 -1.13 1.07 2.37
CA ALA A 65 0.10 0.44 1.86
C ALA A 65 0.24 -1.00 2.36
N GLY A 66 -0.01 -1.24 3.64
CA GLY A 66 0.02 -2.58 4.24
C GLY A 66 -1.00 -3.53 3.61
N LEU A 67 -2.24 -3.06 3.39
CA LEU A 67 -3.29 -3.85 2.74
C LEU A 67 -2.93 -4.22 1.29
N VAL A 68 -2.41 -3.28 0.52
CA VAL A 68 -1.97 -3.51 -0.86
C VAL A 68 -0.76 -4.46 -0.89
N ALA A 69 0.22 -4.25 -0.02
CA ALA A 69 1.41 -5.09 0.05
C ALA A 69 1.05 -6.54 0.38
N MET A 70 0.17 -6.76 1.36
CA MET A 70 -0.26 -8.11 1.75
C MET A 70 -1.01 -8.81 0.62
N ASN A 71 -1.93 -8.09 -0.05
CA ASN A 71 -2.66 -8.63 -1.20
C ASN A 71 -1.72 -9.03 -2.35
N LEU A 72 -0.71 -8.19 -2.64
CA LEU A 72 0.30 -8.50 -3.66
C LEU A 72 1.13 -9.73 -3.29
N VAL A 73 1.61 -9.82 -2.05
CA VAL A 73 2.40 -10.96 -1.57
C VAL A 73 1.61 -12.27 -1.62
N LEU A 74 0.33 -12.24 -1.26
CA LEU A 74 -0.55 -13.40 -1.37
C LEU A 74 -0.73 -13.84 -2.82
N ALA A 75 -0.95 -12.90 -3.74
CA ALA A 75 -1.08 -13.18 -5.16
C ALA A 75 0.21 -13.74 -5.78
N LEU A 76 1.38 -13.26 -5.36
CA LEU A 76 2.67 -13.80 -5.76
C LEU A 76 2.87 -15.22 -5.25
N THR A 77 2.52 -15.47 -3.99
CA THR A 77 2.59 -16.79 -3.38
C THR A 77 1.70 -17.81 -4.09
N ASP A 78 0.48 -17.42 -4.45
CA ASP A 78 -0.47 -18.24 -5.21
C ASP A 78 0.10 -18.67 -6.58
N GLN A 79 0.95 -17.84 -7.18
CA GLN A 79 1.65 -18.12 -8.44
C GLN A 79 3.01 -18.82 -8.26
N GLY A 80 3.37 -19.24 -7.05
CA GLY A 80 4.65 -19.88 -6.76
C GLY A 80 5.85 -18.92 -6.82
N ILE A 81 5.63 -17.63 -6.72
CA ILE A 81 6.68 -16.62 -6.76
C ILE A 81 7.05 -16.21 -5.32
N GLY A 82 8.34 -16.31 -5.00
CA GLY A 82 8.88 -15.88 -3.71
C GLY A 82 8.90 -14.36 -3.60
N SER A 83 8.60 -13.86 -2.40
CA SER A 83 8.65 -12.42 -2.11
C SER A 83 9.10 -12.15 -0.68
N ASN A 84 9.69 -10.95 -0.46
CA ASN A 84 10.07 -10.51 0.87
C ASN A 84 9.85 -9.01 1.04
N ILE A 85 9.06 -8.63 2.06
CA ILE A 85 8.79 -7.22 2.39
C ILE A 85 9.96 -6.65 3.18
N ILE A 86 10.42 -5.48 2.78
CA ILE A 86 11.56 -4.77 3.38
C ILE A 86 11.08 -3.37 3.81
N LEU A 87 11.16 -3.10 5.12
CA LEU A 87 10.86 -1.79 5.71
C LEU A 87 12.14 -1.01 6.06
N GLY A 88 13.26 -1.73 6.25
CA GLY A 88 14.55 -1.17 6.67
C GLY A 88 15.38 -0.67 5.48
N PHE A 89 15.00 0.46 4.88
CA PHE A 89 15.78 1.17 3.86
C PHE A 89 15.73 2.68 4.11
N ASP A 90 16.63 3.43 3.49
CA ASP A 90 16.67 4.87 3.61
C ASP A 90 15.55 5.52 2.76
N LYS A 91 14.42 5.77 3.42
CA LYS A 91 13.25 6.38 2.78
C LYS A 91 13.52 7.80 2.29
N SER A 92 14.43 8.53 2.93
CA SER A 92 14.73 9.93 2.57
C SER A 92 15.40 10.07 1.20
N LYS A 93 16.04 9.00 0.73
CA LYS A 93 16.72 8.97 -0.58
C LYS A 93 15.92 8.27 -1.67
N ALA A 94 14.83 7.62 -1.31
CA ALA A 94 14.09 6.77 -2.24
C ALA A 94 13.51 7.55 -3.43
N ASN A 95 12.97 8.74 -3.18
CA ASN A 95 12.41 9.59 -4.24
C ASN A 95 13.49 10.06 -5.22
N GLU A 96 14.63 10.51 -4.72
CA GLU A 96 15.77 10.95 -5.53
C GLU A 96 16.31 9.80 -6.38
N VAL A 97 16.63 8.67 -5.75
CA VAL A 97 17.24 7.51 -6.43
C VAL A 97 16.32 6.89 -7.48
N LEU A 98 15.02 6.91 -7.26
CA LEU A 98 14.03 6.33 -8.17
C LEU A 98 13.36 7.37 -9.07
N GLU A 99 13.81 8.64 -9.02
CA GLU A 99 13.27 9.75 -9.82
C GLU A 99 11.74 9.91 -9.67
N ILE A 100 11.24 9.74 -8.43
CA ILE A 100 9.82 9.84 -8.08
C ILE A 100 9.55 11.21 -7.44
N GLU A 101 8.45 11.85 -7.82
CA GLU A 101 8.01 13.13 -7.24
C GLU A 101 7.86 13.04 -5.71
N GLU A 102 8.27 14.07 -4.97
CA GLU A 102 8.25 14.13 -3.50
C GLU A 102 6.86 13.94 -2.87
N ARG A 103 5.79 14.25 -3.61
CA ARG A 103 4.42 14.01 -3.12
C ARG A 103 4.12 12.52 -2.92
N PHE A 104 4.88 11.64 -3.54
CA PHE A 104 4.77 10.20 -3.32
C PHE A 104 5.67 9.78 -2.17
N ARG A 105 5.07 9.29 -1.11
CA ARG A 105 5.78 8.84 0.08
C ARG A 105 6.22 7.38 -0.06
N PRO A 106 7.51 7.06 0.10
CA PRO A 106 7.98 5.69 0.05
C PRO A 106 7.53 4.91 1.30
N GLU A 107 6.91 3.76 1.11
CA GLU A 107 6.37 2.96 2.21
C GLU A 107 7.25 1.73 2.50
N LEU A 108 7.45 0.89 1.50
CA LEU A 108 8.19 -0.35 1.62
C LEU A 108 8.74 -0.81 0.27
N LEU A 109 9.68 -1.74 0.32
CA LEU A 109 10.15 -2.47 -0.85
C LEU A 109 9.68 -3.93 -0.76
N ILE A 110 9.45 -4.55 -1.90
CA ILE A 110 9.15 -5.98 -2.00
C ILE A 110 10.13 -6.58 -3.02
N THR A 111 11.03 -7.43 -2.58
CA THR A 111 11.85 -8.24 -3.49
C THR A 111 11.03 -9.42 -3.97
N VAL A 112 11.15 -9.74 -5.26
CA VAL A 112 10.33 -10.76 -5.94
C VAL A 112 11.22 -11.61 -6.82
N GLY A 113 10.99 -12.92 -6.82
CA GLY A 113 11.72 -13.86 -7.67
C GLY A 113 11.36 -15.30 -7.41
N TYR A 114 11.79 -16.18 -8.30
CA TYR A 114 11.72 -17.61 -8.07
C TYR A 114 12.86 -18.04 -7.15
N THR A 115 12.59 -18.98 -6.26
CA THR A 115 13.59 -19.55 -5.34
C THR A 115 13.31 -21.03 -5.09
N ASP A 116 14.37 -21.79 -5.07
CA ASP A 116 14.35 -23.21 -4.65
C ASP A 116 14.70 -23.37 -3.16
N GLU A 117 15.01 -22.27 -2.46
CA GLU A 117 15.30 -22.27 -1.04
C GLU A 117 14.06 -22.66 -0.23
N LYS A 118 14.20 -23.66 0.63
CA LYS A 118 13.21 -23.94 1.67
C LYS A 118 13.34 -22.87 2.73
N LEU A 119 12.35 -21.98 2.75
CA LEU A 119 12.26 -20.96 3.78
C LEU A 119 11.84 -21.60 5.11
N GLU A 120 12.60 -21.31 6.17
CA GLU A 120 12.17 -21.63 7.52
C GLU A 120 10.89 -20.84 7.87
N PRO A 121 9.86 -21.51 8.42
CA PRO A 121 8.63 -20.81 8.79
C PRO A 121 8.91 -19.78 9.88
N SER A 122 8.42 -18.56 9.66
CA SER A 122 8.50 -17.52 10.69
C SER A 122 7.61 -17.87 11.87
N TYR A 123 8.10 -17.70 13.10
CA TYR A 123 7.27 -17.82 14.29
C TYR A 123 6.10 -16.82 14.24
N ARG A 124 4.94 -17.31 14.63
CA ARG A 124 3.73 -16.49 14.83
C ARG A 124 3.10 -16.87 16.14
N LEU A 125 2.55 -15.88 16.85
CA LEU A 125 1.79 -16.14 18.05
C LEU A 125 0.57 -17.02 17.73
N PRO A 126 0.17 -17.93 18.63
CA PRO A 126 -1.07 -18.67 18.51
C PRO A 126 -2.28 -17.73 18.39
N VAL A 127 -3.31 -18.18 17.69
CA VAL A 127 -4.50 -17.35 17.43
C VAL A 127 -5.22 -16.91 18.70
N ASP A 128 -5.26 -17.76 19.70
CA ASP A 128 -5.87 -17.53 21.02
C ASP A 128 -5.13 -16.47 21.84
N GLU A 129 -3.86 -16.19 21.55
CA GLU A 129 -3.10 -15.08 22.17
C GLU A 129 -3.35 -13.71 21.53
N ILE A 130 -3.91 -13.68 20.32
CA ILE A 130 -4.12 -12.45 19.55
C ILE A 130 -5.59 -12.11 19.28
N ILE A 131 -6.52 -13.00 19.64
CA ILE A 131 -7.97 -12.82 19.49
C ILE A 131 -8.65 -12.91 20.84
N GLU A 132 -9.40 -11.88 21.21
CA GLU A 132 -10.32 -11.90 22.34
C GLU A 132 -11.74 -12.12 21.82
N LYS A 133 -12.41 -13.19 22.28
CA LYS A 133 -13.84 -13.44 22.01
C LYS A 133 -14.67 -12.80 23.11
N ARG A 134 -15.60 -11.94 22.75
CA ARG A 134 -16.58 -11.32 23.64
C ARG A 134 -17.98 -11.77 23.31
#